data_7629cf8acb50d212ccc55c2b2b8ed676
#
_entry.id   7629cf8acb50d212ccc55c2b2b8ed676
#
_cell.length_a   1.000
_cell.length_b   1.000
_cell.length_c   1.000
_cell.angle_alpha   90.00
_cell.angle_beta   90.00
_cell.angle_gamma   90.00
#
_symmetry.space_group_name_H-M   'P 1'
#
loop_
_entity.id
_entity.type
_entity.pdbx_description
1 polymer ?
#
loop_
_entity_poly.entity_id
_entity_poly.type
_entity_poly.pdbx_seq_one_letter_code
_entity_poly.pdbx_strand_id
1 'polypeptide(L)'
;MEKKIVEILWHWIKMFVLCTVIIFIMRAFIFVPLEVTGNSMSPTLKEHDFVVVENFSTVNRFDIIVFHAPDGNTYVKRVIGLPGDHIVYKNDSLYINNKLVEETFLKDIKKKKNEYVLTSDFDSKDLIGTKTIPKDQYFVMGDNRRVSKDSRSFGTISSYSIIGKARLVYYPIQDIKIIKD
;
A
#
# COMPACT_ATOMS: atom_id res chain seq x y z
N MET A 1 -57.39 -0.31 -8.25
CA MET A 1 -56.40 -0.42 -7.13
C MET A 1 -55.23 -1.32 -7.54
N GLU A 2 -55.46 -2.49 -8.06
CA GLU A 2 -54.40 -3.48 -8.42
C GLU A 2 -53.37 -2.95 -9.42
N LYS A 3 -53.78 -2.25 -10.50
CA LYS A 3 -52.80 -1.71 -11.49
C LYS A 3 -51.80 -0.75 -10.88
N LYS A 4 -52.22 0.12 -9.96
CA LYS A 4 -51.29 1.05 -9.27
C LYS A 4 -50.31 0.32 -8.36
N ILE A 5 -50.71 -0.74 -7.70
CA ILE A 5 -49.86 -1.56 -6.85
C ILE A 5 -48.80 -2.27 -7.71
N VAL A 6 -49.18 -2.82 -8.85
CA VAL A 6 -48.27 -3.47 -9.81
C VAL A 6 -47.23 -2.47 -10.35
N GLU A 7 -47.65 -1.25 -10.71
CA GLU A 7 -46.74 -0.20 -11.19
C GLU A 7 -45.70 0.22 -10.11
N ILE A 8 -46.18 0.34 -8.85
CA ILE A 8 -45.29 0.67 -7.71
C ILE A 8 -44.30 -0.46 -7.48
N LEU A 9 -44.78 -1.71 -7.44
CA LEU A 9 -43.90 -2.88 -7.29
C LEU A 9 -42.85 -2.98 -8.40
N TRP A 10 -43.27 -2.73 -9.65
CA TRP A 10 -42.37 -2.74 -10.81
C TRP A 10 -41.28 -1.65 -10.75
N HIS A 11 -41.66 -0.47 -10.21
CA HIS A 11 -40.70 0.61 -9.96
C HIS A 11 -39.63 0.21 -8.91
N TRP A 12 -40.06 -0.36 -7.80
CA TRP A 12 -39.15 -0.83 -6.76
C TRP A 12 -38.23 -1.94 -7.25
N ILE A 13 -38.73 -2.88 -8.05
CA ILE A 13 -37.91 -3.93 -8.67
C ILE A 13 -36.83 -3.33 -9.57
N LYS A 14 -37.19 -2.37 -10.42
CA LYS A 14 -36.21 -1.69 -11.28
C LYS A 14 -35.12 -0.97 -10.46
N MET A 15 -35.52 -0.25 -9.41
CA MET A 15 -34.56 0.43 -8.53
C MET A 15 -33.64 -0.56 -7.82
N PHE A 16 -34.18 -1.66 -7.32
CA PHE A 16 -33.38 -2.71 -6.70
C PHE A 16 -32.36 -3.32 -7.66
N VAL A 17 -32.79 -3.67 -8.87
CA VAL A 17 -31.90 -4.20 -9.91
C VAL A 17 -30.80 -3.19 -10.25
N LEU A 18 -31.16 -1.91 -10.44
CA LEU A 18 -30.20 -0.85 -10.76
C LEU A 18 -29.15 -0.71 -9.64
N CYS A 19 -29.57 -0.65 -8.38
CA CYS A 19 -28.66 -0.57 -7.23
C CYS A 19 -27.73 -1.80 -7.15
N THR A 20 -28.28 -2.99 -7.38
CA THR A 20 -27.49 -4.24 -7.37
C THR A 20 -26.44 -4.23 -8.46
N VAL A 21 -26.78 -3.79 -9.67
CA VAL A 21 -25.84 -3.67 -10.80
C VAL A 21 -24.75 -2.66 -10.49
N ILE A 22 -25.08 -1.49 -9.93
CA ILE A 22 -24.11 -0.46 -9.54
C ILE A 22 -23.15 -1.02 -8.48
N ILE A 23 -23.66 -1.68 -7.43
CA ILE A 23 -22.84 -2.29 -6.37
C ILE A 23 -21.91 -3.35 -6.96
N PHE A 24 -22.45 -4.19 -7.87
CA PHE A 24 -21.65 -5.23 -8.54
C PHE A 24 -20.51 -4.66 -9.38
N ILE A 25 -20.80 -3.60 -10.17
CA ILE A 25 -19.78 -2.89 -10.96
C ILE A 25 -18.72 -2.26 -10.05
N MET A 26 -19.14 -1.57 -8.99
CA MET A 26 -18.20 -0.97 -8.03
C MET A 26 -17.29 -2.03 -7.41
N ARG A 27 -17.86 -3.15 -6.99
CA ARG A 27 -17.09 -4.24 -6.37
C ARG A 27 -16.14 -4.94 -7.35
N ALA A 28 -16.57 -5.11 -8.61
CA ALA A 28 -15.79 -5.83 -9.62
C ALA A 28 -14.59 -5.02 -10.15
N PHE A 29 -14.70 -3.69 -10.21
CA PHE A 29 -13.73 -2.85 -10.92
C PHE A 29 -12.95 -1.87 -10.04
N ILE A 30 -13.39 -1.60 -8.80
CA ILE A 30 -12.83 -0.50 -8.02
C ILE A 30 -12.09 -0.97 -6.77
N PHE A 31 -12.60 -2.01 -6.08
CA PHE A 31 -12.11 -2.42 -4.77
C PHE A 31 -11.86 -3.92 -4.67
N VAL A 32 -10.60 -4.30 -4.50
CA VAL A 32 -10.22 -5.69 -4.26
C VAL A 32 -9.94 -5.86 -2.76
N PRO A 33 -10.73 -6.69 -2.04
CA PRO A 33 -10.42 -7.02 -0.65
C PRO A 33 -9.19 -7.95 -0.59
N LEU A 34 -8.26 -7.66 0.30
CA LEU A 34 -7.03 -8.44 0.50
C LEU A 34 -6.74 -8.57 1.99
N GLU A 35 -6.41 -9.77 2.43
CA GLU A 35 -5.93 -10.04 3.79
C GLU A 35 -4.42 -9.79 3.88
N VAL A 36 -4.00 -9.05 4.90
CA VAL A 36 -2.59 -8.81 5.22
C VAL A 36 -2.03 -10.01 5.98
N THR A 37 -1.00 -10.63 5.44
CA THR A 37 -0.27 -11.72 6.08
C THR A 37 1.10 -11.26 6.53
N GLY A 38 1.47 -11.62 7.78
CA GLY A 38 2.75 -11.26 8.39
C GLY A 38 2.85 -9.84 8.92
N ASN A 39 3.96 -9.55 9.57
CA ASN A 39 4.15 -8.35 10.39
C ASN A 39 5.06 -7.29 9.76
N SER A 40 5.34 -7.37 8.46
CA SER A 40 6.30 -6.48 7.79
C SER A 40 5.85 -5.02 7.71
N MET A 41 4.55 -4.75 7.85
CA MET A 41 3.98 -3.40 7.82
C MET A 41 3.53 -2.91 9.21
N SER A 42 3.79 -3.69 10.27
CA SER A 42 3.44 -3.30 11.63
C SER A 42 4.24 -2.06 12.08
N PRO A 43 3.62 -1.12 12.80
CA PRO A 43 2.25 -1.15 13.34
C PRO A 43 1.18 -0.59 12.39
N THR A 44 1.57 -0.11 11.20
CA THR A 44 0.64 0.53 10.26
C THR A 44 -0.44 -0.43 9.78
N LEU A 45 -0.04 -1.64 9.38
CA LEU A 45 -0.94 -2.75 9.11
C LEU A 45 -0.51 -3.94 9.98
N LYS A 46 -1.48 -4.64 10.52
CA LYS A 46 -1.27 -5.85 11.34
C LYS A 46 -1.61 -7.09 10.54
N GLU A 47 -1.11 -8.22 10.98
CA GLU A 47 -1.53 -9.52 10.48
C GLU A 47 -3.05 -9.71 10.67
N HIS A 48 -3.71 -10.28 9.68
CA HIS A 48 -5.16 -10.45 9.57
C HIS A 48 -5.97 -9.16 9.42
N ASP A 49 -5.32 -8.01 9.14
CA ASP A 49 -6.04 -6.84 8.65
C ASP A 49 -6.57 -7.11 7.24
N PHE A 50 -7.82 -6.79 6.99
CA PHE A 50 -8.39 -6.80 5.64
C PHE A 50 -8.41 -5.40 5.08
N VAL A 51 -7.75 -5.23 3.95
CA VAL A 51 -7.59 -3.93 3.29
C VAL A 51 -8.36 -3.86 1.98
N VAL A 52 -8.86 -2.67 1.68
CA VAL A 52 -9.41 -2.33 0.36
C VAL A 52 -8.29 -1.77 -0.49
N VAL A 53 -8.09 -2.38 -1.67
CA VAL A 53 -7.07 -2.00 -2.64
C VAL A 53 -7.70 -1.28 -3.81
N GLU A 54 -7.23 -0.08 -4.10
CA GLU A 54 -7.60 0.77 -5.24
C GLU A 54 -6.57 0.62 -6.36
N ASN A 55 -7.01 0.35 -7.59
CA ASN A 55 -6.11 0.02 -8.71
C ASN A 55 -6.00 1.10 -9.81
N PHE A 56 -6.67 2.24 -9.68
CA PHE A 56 -6.77 3.24 -10.76
C PHE A 56 -5.98 4.53 -10.51
N SER A 57 -5.40 4.74 -9.34
CA SER A 57 -4.68 5.97 -9.03
C SER A 57 -3.17 5.84 -9.23
N THR A 58 -2.53 6.96 -9.58
CA THR A 58 -1.07 7.03 -9.69
C THR A 58 -0.40 6.75 -8.35
N VAL A 59 0.70 6.02 -8.38
CA VAL A 59 1.50 5.70 -7.18
C VAL A 59 2.37 6.89 -6.82
N ASN A 60 2.24 7.35 -5.58
CA ASN A 60 3.05 8.43 -5.01
C ASN A 60 4.01 7.90 -3.95
N ARG A 61 4.95 8.76 -3.53
CA ARG A 61 5.82 8.45 -2.41
C ARG A 61 5.01 8.29 -1.14
N PHE A 62 5.37 7.28 -0.35
CA PHE A 62 4.77 6.86 0.89
C PHE A 62 3.40 6.15 0.76
N ASP A 63 2.85 6.04 -0.44
CA ASP A 63 1.69 5.16 -0.67
C ASP A 63 2.01 3.73 -0.22
N ILE A 64 1.05 3.06 0.41
CA ILE A 64 1.13 1.62 0.69
C ILE A 64 0.55 0.89 -0.50
N ILE A 65 1.36 0.06 -1.15
CA ILE A 65 0.97 -0.67 -2.35
C ILE A 65 0.97 -2.18 -2.12
N VAL A 66 0.10 -2.84 -2.89
CA VAL A 66 0.04 -4.30 -3.04
C VAL A 66 0.61 -4.66 -4.40
N PHE A 67 1.50 -5.63 -4.44
CA PHE A 67 2.18 -6.01 -5.68
C PHE A 67 2.61 -7.48 -5.68
N HIS A 68 2.82 -8.03 -6.88
CA HIS A 68 3.44 -9.33 -7.04
C HIS A 68 4.96 -9.18 -6.96
N ALA A 69 5.58 -9.80 -5.96
CA ALA A 69 7.01 -9.77 -5.76
C ALA A 69 7.75 -10.77 -6.70
N PRO A 70 9.08 -10.61 -6.90
CA PRO A 70 9.85 -11.50 -7.78
C PRO A 70 9.82 -12.98 -7.39
N ASP A 71 9.50 -13.29 -6.14
CA ASP A 71 9.37 -14.66 -5.62
C ASP A 71 7.97 -15.26 -5.83
N GLY A 72 7.10 -14.59 -6.56
CA GLY A 72 5.73 -15.03 -6.89
C GLY A 72 4.70 -14.77 -5.81
N ASN A 73 5.10 -14.25 -4.64
CA ASN A 73 4.18 -13.91 -3.56
C ASN A 73 3.58 -12.52 -3.74
N THR A 74 2.41 -12.30 -3.14
CA THR A 74 1.82 -10.96 -3.06
C THR A 74 2.28 -10.28 -1.77
N TYR A 75 2.88 -9.10 -1.90
CA TYR A 75 3.38 -8.31 -0.79
C TYR A 75 2.65 -6.98 -0.65
N VAL A 76 2.62 -6.49 0.58
CA VAL A 76 2.18 -5.13 0.93
C VAL A 76 3.38 -4.38 1.48
N LYS A 77 3.77 -3.27 0.86
CA LYS A 77 4.90 -2.43 1.27
C LYS A 77 4.61 -0.96 1.01
N ARG A 78 5.42 -0.10 1.63
CA ARG A 78 5.38 1.35 1.40
C ARG A 78 6.37 1.75 0.33
N VAL A 79 5.94 2.62 -0.59
CA VAL A 79 6.80 3.22 -1.61
C VAL A 79 7.71 4.26 -0.96
N ILE A 80 9.02 4.03 -1.02
CA ILE A 80 10.03 4.97 -0.50
C ILE A 80 10.67 5.73 -1.65
N GLY A 81 10.92 5.09 -2.77
CA GLY A 81 11.53 5.70 -3.93
C GLY A 81 10.70 5.58 -5.18
N LEU A 82 10.66 6.66 -5.93
CA LEU A 82 10.02 6.79 -7.24
C LEU A 82 11.06 6.65 -8.36
N PRO A 83 10.64 6.42 -9.62
CA PRO A 83 11.54 6.45 -10.78
C PRO A 83 12.41 7.72 -10.78
N GLY A 84 13.72 7.56 -10.97
CA GLY A 84 14.69 8.65 -11.00
C GLY A 84 15.28 9.03 -9.64
N ASP A 85 14.77 8.50 -8.53
CA ASP A 85 15.31 8.78 -7.20
C ASP A 85 16.61 8.02 -6.91
N HIS A 86 17.46 8.65 -6.12
CA HIS A 86 18.58 8.06 -5.42
C HIS A 86 18.28 8.09 -3.92
N ILE A 87 18.27 6.92 -3.28
CA ILE A 87 17.92 6.76 -1.87
C ILE A 87 19.16 6.43 -1.06
N VAL A 88 19.35 7.16 0.03
CA VAL A 88 20.39 6.88 1.02
C VAL A 88 19.77 6.90 2.40
N TYR A 89 20.01 5.86 3.20
CA TYR A 89 19.79 5.89 4.64
C TYR A 89 21.10 6.09 5.35
N LYS A 90 21.13 7.09 6.23
CA LYS A 90 22.31 7.38 7.07
C LYS A 90 21.85 7.85 8.45
N ASN A 91 22.39 7.21 9.50
CA ASN A 91 22.01 7.49 10.89
C ASN A 91 20.48 7.48 11.09
N ASP A 92 19.82 6.41 10.62
CA ASP A 92 18.37 6.23 10.69
C ASP A 92 17.52 7.35 10.06
N SER A 93 18.09 8.08 9.12
CA SER A 93 17.47 9.19 8.38
C SER A 93 17.46 8.91 6.90
N LEU A 94 16.31 9.19 6.26
CA LEU A 94 16.10 9.02 4.83
C LEU A 94 16.56 10.25 4.07
N TYR A 95 17.42 10.06 3.08
CA TYR A 95 17.80 11.07 2.09
C TYR A 95 17.36 10.62 0.71
N ILE A 96 16.70 11.50 -0.03
CA ILE A 96 16.31 11.29 -1.42
C ILE A 96 16.92 12.41 -2.25
N ASN A 97 17.72 12.05 -3.24
CA ASN A 97 18.44 13.00 -4.08
C ASN A 97 19.23 14.01 -3.22
N ASN A 98 19.92 13.52 -2.18
CA ASN A 98 20.70 14.26 -1.18
C ASN A 98 19.88 15.21 -0.29
N LYS A 99 18.55 15.15 -0.30
CA LYS A 99 17.69 15.96 0.58
C LYS A 99 17.11 15.08 1.68
N LEU A 100 17.19 15.55 2.92
CA LEU A 100 16.54 14.89 4.06
C LEU A 100 15.02 14.86 3.85
N VAL A 101 14.43 13.68 4.02
CA VAL A 101 12.98 13.47 3.89
C VAL A 101 12.47 12.86 5.17
N GLU A 102 11.44 13.48 5.75
CA GLU A 102 10.87 13.02 7.02
C GLU A 102 9.88 11.87 6.79
N GLU A 103 10.05 10.80 7.56
CA GLU A 103 9.16 9.65 7.57
C GLU A 103 8.16 9.77 8.73
N THR A 104 7.09 10.55 8.52
CA THR A 104 6.09 10.87 9.56
C THR A 104 5.41 9.64 10.13
N PHE A 105 5.21 8.61 9.33
CA PHE A 105 4.59 7.33 9.71
C PHE A 105 5.47 6.48 10.65
N LEU A 106 6.77 6.79 10.78
CA LEU A 106 7.69 6.13 11.70
C LEU A 106 7.90 6.90 13.01
N LYS A 107 7.36 8.10 13.16
CA LYS A 107 7.60 8.96 14.35
C LYS A 107 7.32 8.25 15.67
N ASP A 108 6.20 7.57 15.76
CA ASP A 108 5.81 6.89 17.00
C ASP A 108 6.67 5.66 17.29
N ILE A 109 7.13 4.99 16.24
CA ILE A 109 8.05 3.85 16.35
C ILE A 109 9.41 4.36 16.84
N LYS A 110 9.92 5.43 16.25
CA LYS A 110 11.21 6.05 16.61
C LYS A 110 11.18 6.59 18.06
N LYS A 111 10.10 7.22 18.49
CA LYS A 111 9.94 7.70 19.87
C LYS A 111 9.92 6.58 20.91
N LYS A 112 9.30 5.44 20.61
CA LYS A 112 9.22 4.30 21.53
C LYS A 112 10.53 3.51 21.64
N LYS A 113 11.45 3.68 20.69
CA LYS A 113 12.72 2.93 20.59
C LYS A 113 13.93 3.85 20.81
N ASN A 114 14.01 4.50 21.98
CA ASN A 114 15.06 5.48 22.33
C ASN A 114 16.53 4.99 22.17
N GLU A 115 16.81 3.71 21.89
CA GLU A 115 18.18 3.15 21.91
C GLU A 115 18.57 2.33 20.67
N TYR A 116 17.65 2.11 19.69
CA TYR A 116 17.97 1.22 18.57
C TYR A 116 17.74 1.87 17.22
N VAL A 117 18.72 1.76 16.33
CA VAL A 117 18.61 2.09 14.90
C VAL A 117 17.47 1.27 14.28
N LEU A 118 16.50 1.95 13.72
CA LEU A 118 15.35 1.30 13.07
C LEU A 118 15.72 0.82 11.68
N THR A 119 16.42 1.66 10.91
CA THR A 119 16.88 1.37 9.54
C THR A 119 18.40 1.51 9.48
N SER A 120 19.10 0.43 9.15
CA SER A 120 20.55 0.43 8.95
C SER A 120 20.94 1.31 7.76
N ASP A 121 22.14 1.82 7.77
CA ASP A 121 22.70 2.63 6.69
C ASP A 121 22.80 1.81 5.40
N PHE A 122 22.38 2.39 4.28
CA PHE A 122 22.58 1.84 2.94
C PHE A 122 22.49 2.92 1.87
N ASP A 123 23.02 2.62 0.69
CA ASP A 123 22.84 3.39 -0.53
C ASP A 123 22.11 2.52 -1.55
N SER A 124 21.02 3.01 -2.13
CA SER A 124 20.22 2.25 -3.11
C SER A 124 21.03 1.82 -4.32
N LYS A 125 22.03 2.61 -4.75
CA LYS A 125 22.89 2.27 -5.90
C LYS A 125 23.62 0.93 -5.71
N ASP A 126 24.02 0.64 -4.46
CA ASP A 126 24.75 -0.59 -4.13
C ASP A 126 23.83 -1.81 -4.13
N LEU A 127 22.51 -1.58 -3.91
CA LEU A 127 21.49 -2.63 -3.88
C LEU A 127 20.88 -2.94 -5.25
N ILE A 128 20.69 -1.90 -6.08
CA ILE A 128 20.02 -2.03 -7.37
C ILE A 128 20.96 -1.99 -8.57
N GLY A 129 22.25 -1.70 -8.35
CA GLY A 129 23.29 -1.66 -9.41
C GLY A 129 23.19 -0.46 -10.35
N THR A 130 22.29 0.51 -10.09
CA THR A 130 22.13 1.74 -10.87
C THR A 130 22.13 2.95 -9.95
N LYS A 131 22.59 4.11 -10.47
CA LYS A 131 22.70 5.35 -9.68
C LYS A 131 21.35 5.82 -9.15
N THR A 132 20.31 5.64 -9.92
CA THR A 132 18.92 6.03 -9.59
C THR A 132 17.97 4.89 -9.91
N ILE A 133 16.79 4.91 -9.29
CA ILE A 133 15.72 3.96 -9.57
C ILE A 133 15.35 4.04 -11.05
N PRO A 134 15.35 2.92 -11.80
CA PRO A 134 15.00 2.91 -13.21
C PRO A 134 13.59 3.42 -13.49
N LYS A 135 13.34 3.81 -14.75
CA LYS A 135 12.00 4.18 -15.22
C LYS A 135 11.04 3.01 -14.97
N ASP A 136 9.79 3.33 -14.60
CA ASP A 136 8.72 2.37 -14.33
C ASP A 136 9.05 1.36 -13.20
N GLN A 137 9.96 1.72 -12.30
CA GLN A 137 10.28 0.92 -11.12
C GLN A 137 10.15 1.73 -9.83
N TYR A 138 9.90 1.03 -8.74
CA TYR A 138 9.73 1.60 -7.41
C TYR A 138 10.62 0.89 -6.40
N PHE A 139 11.10 1.65 -5.41
CA PHE A 139 11.80 1.10 -4.26
C PHE A 139 10.84 1.08 -3.07
N VAL A 140 10.58 -0.09 -2.52
CA VAL A 140 9.56 -0.29 -1.49
C VAL A 140 10.19 -0.83 -0.20
N MET A 141 9.67 -0.41 0.94
CA MET A 141 10.10 -0.91 2.25
C MET A 141 8.89 -1.21 3.14
N GLY A 142 9.07 -2.16 4.07
CA GLY A 142 8.10 -2.36 5.13
C GLY A 142 8.25 -1.31 6.23
N ASP A 143 7.16 -0.99 6.92
CA ASP A 143 7.20 -0.09 8.09
C ASP A 143 7.90 -0.75 9.27
N ASN A 144 7.80 -2.08 9.39
CA ASN A 144 8.62 -2.86 10.31
C ASN A 144 10.01 -3.13 9.71
N ARG A 145 10.85 -2.10 9.71
CA ARG A 145 12.16 -2.04 9.05
C ARG A 145 13.09 -3.21 9.34
N ARG A 146 13.01 -3.81 10.53
CA ARG A 146 13.95 -4.84 10.99
C ARG A 146 13.60 -6.25 10.53
N VAL A 147 12.33 -6.52 10.24
CA VAL A 147 11.86 -7.86 9.85
C VAL A 147 11.26 -7.92 8.44
N SER A 148 11.25 -6.78 7.74
CA SER A 148 10.67 -6.72 6.40
C SER A 148 11.63 -7.28 5.36
N LYS A 149 11.16 -8.25 4.55
CA LYS A 149 11.75 -8.60 3.27
C LYS A 149 11.20 -7.64 2.23
N ASP A 150 12.04 -6.75 1.71
CA ASP A 150 11.66 -5.65 0.82
C ASP A 150 12.78 -5.31 -0.17
N SER A 151 12.73 -4.14 -0.82
CA SER A 151 13.69 -3.75 -1.86
C SER A 151 15.16 -3.77 -1.42
N ARG A 152 15.41 -3.75 -0.13
CA ARG A 152 16.79 -3.97 0.40
C ARG A 152 17.28 -5.40 0.14
N SER A 153 16.38 -6.35 -0.07
CA SER A 153 16.71 -7.77 -0.30
C SER A 153 16.50 -8.21 -1.75
N PHE A 154 15.46 -7.70 -2.44
CA PHE A 154 15.10 -8.15 -3.79
C PHE A 154 15.20 -7.06 -4.87
N GLY A 155 15.68 -5.85 -4.52
CA GLY A 155 15.78 -4.74 -5.46
C GLY A 155 14.46 -4.02 -5.72
N THR A 156 14.40 -3.29 -6.83
CA THR A 156 13.20 -2.54 -7.24
C THR A 156 12.10 -3.47 -7.76
N ILE A 157 10.87 -2.98 -7.72
CA ILE A 157 9.70 -3.65 -8.31
C ILE A 157 9.23 -2.89 -9.55
N SER A 158 8.67 -3.60 -10.52
CA SER A 158 8.09 -3.01 -11.72
C SER A 158 6.72 -2.38 -11.43
N SER A 159 6.40 -1.28 -12.09
CA SER A 159 5.04 -0.70 -12.06
C SER A 159 3.96 -1.69 -12.52
N TYR A 160 4.29 -2.59 -13.44
CA TYR A 160 3.37 -3.62 -13.93
C TYR A 160 3.06 -4.73 -12.92
N SER A 161 3.88 -4.88 -11.88
CA SER A 161 3.62 -5.84 -10.80
C SER A 161 2.65 -5.30 -9.74
N ILE A 162 2.34 -4.00 -9.78
CA ILE A 162 1.49 -3.35 -8.79
C ILE A 162 0.02 -3.69 -9.06
N ILE A 163 -0.63 -4.26 -8.05
CA ILE A 163 -2.08 -4.55 -8.06
C ILE A 163 -2.86 -3.29 -7.75
N GLY A 164 -2.37 -2.45 -6.81
CA GLY A 164 -3.00 -1.19 -6.44
C GLY A 164 -2.52 -0.65 -5.10
N LYS A 165 -3.21 0.39 -4.61
CA LYS A 165 -2.90 1.06 -3.33
C LYS A 165 -3.87 0.64 -2.24
N ALA A 166 -3.34 0.31 -1.06
CA ALA A 166 -4.15 0.04 0.12
C ALA A 166 -4.70 1.37 0.68
N ARG A 167 -6.03 1.50 0.78
CA ARG A 167 -6.70 2.75 1.16
C ARG A 167 -7.42 2.69 2.50
N LEU A 168 -7.93 1.54 2.86
CA LEU A 168 -8.79 1.37 4.03
C LEU A 168 -8.55 0.00 4.65
N VAL A 169 -8.35 -0.03 5.96
CA VAL A 169 -8.54 -1.26 6.75
C VAL A 169 -10.03 -1.31 7.13
N TYR A 170 -10.75 -2.35 6.69
CA TYR A 170 -12.18 -2.47 6.97
C TYR A 170 -12.53 -3.57 7.98
N TYR A 171 -11.57 -4.45 8.27
CA TYR A 171 -11.70 -5.50 9.27
C TYR A 171 -10.30 -5.80 9.86
N PRO A 172 -10.18 -6.12 11.16
CA PRO A 172 -11.24 -6.22 12.17
C PRO A 172 -11.86 -4.85 12.51
N ILE A 173 -13.12 -4.84 13.00
CA ILE A 173 -13.90 -3.61 13.21
C ILE A 173 -13.21 -2.60 14.13
N GLN A 174 -12.45 -3.08 15.14
CA GLN A 174 -11.69 -2.24 16.05
C GLN A 174 -10.49 -1.54 15.41
N ASP A 175 -10.02 -2.02 14.27
CA ASP A 175 -8.86 -1.49 13.56
C ASP A 175 -9.25 -0.70 12.28
N ILE A 176 -10.57 -0.45 12.06
CA ILE A 176 -11.05 0.33 10.90
C ILE A 176 -10.37 1.69 10.88
N LYS A 177 -9.67 1.96 9.77
CA LYS A 177 -8.98 3.23 9.56
C LYS A 177 -8.70 3.48 8.08
N ILE A 178 -8.73 4.75 7.69
CA ILE A 178 -8.22 5.19 6.40
C ILE A 178 -6.69 5.18 6.49
N ILE A 179 -6.05 4.54 5.52
CA ILE A 179 -4.60 4.53 5.39
C ILE A 179 -4.19 5.88 4.81
N LYS A 180 -3.45 6.65 5.62
CA LYS A 180 -2.91 7.95 5.21
C LYS A 180 -1.46 7.78 4.75
N ASP A 181 -1.09 8.57 3.77
CA ASP A 181 0.25 8.69 3.23
C ASP A 181 1.20 9.36 4.21
#